data_f3bd7a910edbd157c41df193382a235f
#
_entry.id   f3bd7a910edbd157c41df193382a235f
#
_cell.length_a   1.000
_cell.length_b   1.000
_cell.length_c   1.000
_cell.angle_alpha   90.00
_cell.angle_beta   90.00
_cell.angle_gamma   90.00
#
_symmetry.space_group_name_H-M   'P 1'
#
loop_
_entity.id
_entity.type
_entity.pdbx_description
1 polymer ?
#
loop_
_entity_poly.entity_id
_entity_poly.type
_entity_poly.pdbx_seq_one_letter_code
_entity_poly.pdbx_strand_id
1 'polypeptide(L)'
;MRFLFLHPNFPAQFWKISQALAANPRNEIVFLTAREDGSIAGVRKVLYKTAREVAAQTHPYLKTYEQAILHGQAAYRAMLEEKKRGFYPDVIYGHSGWGTTLFLRDLFPRARFLVNFEWFYNARGADSDFDPEDLPTADDEARLRIRNSSILVDLYSCDAGSCPTKWQHRQFPSEFHSKIEVLHEGIDTAYFKPAEPDAPLVLGKNGLNLSELPEIVTYATRGMEPYRGFPQFIEAVHRLLAARPNCHVVIAGEDRVAYGAALPDGKTYKQELLARFPLDPKRVHFTGLLPYADYLRLLQASHAHVYLTRPFVLSWSVLEAMSAGCLVVASRTAPVEEVLEHEHNGLLVDFFDVEALTATMNRALDERSALTGLREKARQTIQVHYELRDCLKRRVAWMNRQMK
;
A
#
# COMPACT_ATOMS: atom_id res chain seq x y z
N MET A 1 26.45 14.35 -2.04
CA MET A 1 25.31 14.76 -2.90
C MET A 1 24.16 15.24 -2.04
N ARG A 2 23.31 16.15 -2.54
CA ARG A 2 22.15 16.69 -1.85
C ARG A 2 20.88 16.11 -2.45
N PHE A 3 20.10 15.42 -1.63
CA PHE A 3 18.84 14.79 -2.03
C PHE A 3 17.66 15.49 -1.35
N LEU A 4 16.62 15.75 -2.12
CA LEU A 4 15.34 16.25 -1.62
C LEU A 4 14.25 15.21 -1.87
N PHE A 5 13.72 14.61 -0.80
CA PHE A 5 12.55 13.75 -0.85
C PHE A 5 11.28 14.53 -0.55
N LEU A 6 10.17 14.17 -1.20
CA LEU A 6 8.88 14.87 -1.11
C LEU A 6 7.72 13.89 -0.94
N HIS A 7 7.05 13.99 0.20
CA HIS A 7 5.77 13.31 0.42
C HIS A 7 4.99 14.00 1.55
N PRO A 8 3.65 14.21 1.44
CA PRO A 8 2.88 14.80 2.55
C PRO A 8 2.92 13.94 3.82
N ASN A 9 2.98 12.63 3.68
CA ASN A 9 3.21 11.70 4.80
C ASN A 9 4.70 11.39 4.95
N PHE A 10 5.14 11.14 6.19
CA PHE A 10 6.53 10.80 6.49
C PHE A 10 6.61 9.42 7.15
N PRO A 11 7.54 8.58 6.76
CA PRO A 11 8.45 8.66 5.60
C PRO A 11 7.88 8.03 4.32
N ALA A 12 6.66 7.45 4.37
CA ALA A 12 5.97 6.80 3.26
C ALA A 12 6.88 5.82 2.49
N GLN A 13 6.78 5.76 1.16
CA GLN A 13 7.57 4.87 0.29
C GLN A 13 9.07 5.20 0.28
N PHE A 14 9.47 6.35 0.79
CA PHE A 14 10.86 6.80 0.77
C PHE A 14 11.67 6.41 2.02
N TRP A 15 11.09 5.70 2.99
CA TRP A 15 11.77 5.34 4.23
C TRP A 15 13.12 4.67 3.98
N LYS A 16 13.11 3.50 3.37
CA LYS A 16 14.30 2.66 3.25
C LYS A 16 15.36 3.28 2.33
N ILE A 17 14.93 3.95 1.23
CA ILE A 17 15.88 4.61 0.32
C ILE A 17 16.53 5.85 0.94
N SER A 18 15.78 6.68 1.66
CA SER A 18 16.36 7.85 2.35
C SER A 18 17.31 7.43 3.46
N GLN A 19 16.97 6.38 4.24
CA GLN A 19 17.84 5.80 5.25
C GLN A 19 19.15 5.24 4.64
N ALA A 20 19.05 4.50 3.54
CA ALA A 20 20.21 3.93 2.86
C ALA A 20 21.15 5.02 2.30
N LEU A 21 20.59 6.09 1.73
CA LEU A 21 21.40 7.22 1.24
C LEU A 21 22.02 8.04 2.38
N ALA A 22 21.32 8.19 3.50
CA ALA A 22 21.81 8.89 4.69
C ALA A 22 22.97 8.15 5.39
N ALA A 23 23.11 6.84 5.18
CA ALA A 23 24.24 6.08 5.70
C ALA A 23 25.60 6.51 5.12
N ASN A 24 25.62 7.19 3.97
CA ASN A 24 26.83 7.80 3.43
C ASN A 24 26.94 9.26 3.95
N PRO A 25 27.95 9.58 4.81
CA PRO A 25 28.09 10.91 5.41
C PRO A 25 28.39 12.05 4.42
N ARG A 26 28.73 11.71 3.16
CA ARG A 26 28.90 12.70 2.11
C ARG A 26 27.56 13.15 1.49
N ASN A 27 26.46 12.54 1.87
CA ASN A 27 25.13 12.89 1.39
C ASN A 27 24.43 13.80 2.42
N GLU A 28 23.79 14.84 1.93
CA GLU A 28 22.82 15.64 2.68
C GLU A 28 21.42 15.22 2.23
N ILE A 29 20.61 14.70 3.15
CA ILE A 29 19.26 14.25 2.86
C ILE A 29 18.25 15.18 3.52
N VAL A 30 17.42 15.80 2.70
CA VAL A 30 16.29 16.63 3.14
C VAL A 30 15.00 15.94 2.77
N PHE A 31 14.05 15.92 3.68
CA PHE A 31 12.72 15.37 3.47
C PHE A 31 11.66 16.43 3.75
N LEU A 32 10.96 16.88 2.71
CA LEU A 32 9.83 17.81 2.79
C LEU A 32 8.53 17.07 3.04
N THR A 33 7.82 17.40 4.11
CA THR A 33 6.59 16.71 4.52
C THR A 33 5.66 17.62 5.31
N ALA A 34 4.37 17.25 5.40
CA ALA A 34 3.40 17.87 6.29
C ALA A 34 3.34 17.20 7.68
N ARG A 35 4.06 16.06 7.87
CA ARG A 35 4.02 15.27 9.11
C ARG A 35 5.12 15.70 10.09
N GLU A 36 4.71 16.04 11.29
CA GLU A 36 5.63 16.38 12.40
C GLU A 36 6.25 15.11 13.00
N ASP A 37 5.46 14.05 13.09
CA ASP A 37 5.86 12.79 13.73
C ASP A 37 6.97 12.04 12.99
N GLY A 38 7.71 11.23 13.76
CA GLY A 38 8.74 10.33 13.26
C GLY A 38 10.04 11.05 12.88
N SER A 39 11.12 10.28 12.81
CA SER A 39 12.44 10.73 12.36
C SER A 39 13.19 9.58 11.68
N ILE A 40 14.16 9.91 10.85
CA ILE A 40 15.13 8.96 10.27
C ILE A 40 16.52 9.55 10.55
N ALA A 41 17.41 8.74 11.10
CA ALA A 41 18.78 9.16 11.38
C ALA A 41 19.49 9.66 10.11
N GLY A 42 20.12 10.84 10.17
CA GLY A 42 20.79 11.45 9.03
C GLY A 42 19.87 12.10 7.98
N VAL A 43 18.57 12.17 8.22
CA VAL A 43 17.60 12.85 7.35
C VAL A 43 17.08 14.11 8.05
N ARG A 44 17.31 15.26 7.44
CA ARG A 44 16.77 16.54 7.91
C ARG A 44 15.36 16.74 7.39
N LYS A 45 14.40 16.89 8.29
CA LYS A 45 13.00 17.11 7.96
C LYS A 45 12.76 18.62 7.77
N VAL A 46 12.03 18.98 6.72
CA VAL A 46 11.48 20.30 6.47
C VAL A 46 9.96 20.19 6.47
N LEU A 47 9.31 20.96 7.32
CA LEU A 47 7.86 20.96 7.45
C LEU A 47 7.23 22.02 6.55
N TYR A 48 6.09 21.68 5.98
CA TYR A 48 5.22 22.64 5.31
C TYR A 48 3.77 22.48 5.80
N LYS A 49 3.00 23.56 5.69
CA LYS A 49 1.57 23.58 6.00
C LYS A 49 0.84 24.32 4.89
N THR A 50 -0.27 23.75 4.42
CA THR A 50 -1.16 24.42 3.48
C THR A 50 -1.79 25.67 4.12
N ALA A 51 -1.98 26.71 3.34
CA ALA A 51 -2.53 27.99 3.84
C ALA A 51 -4.01 27.88 4.24
N ARG A 52 -4.73 26.94 3.62
CA ARG A 52 -6.14 26.64 3.87
C ARG A 52 -6.47 25.23 3.38
N GLU A 53 -7.65 24.77 3.67
CA GLU A 53 -8.24 23.57 3.06
C GLU A 53 -8.92 23.91 1.73
N VAL A 54 -9.34 22.87 1.00
CA VAL A 54 -10.13 23.01 -0.23
C VAL A 54 -11.45 23.71 0.10
N ALA A 55 -11.81 24.72 -0.68
CA ALA A 55 -13.03 25.48 -0.43
C ALA A 55 -14.29 24.62 -0.68
N ALA A 56 -15.32 24.79 0.15
CA ALA A 56 -16.54 24.00 0.05
C ALA A 56 -17.25 24.17 -1.31
N GLN A 57 -17.21 25.38 -1.87
CA GLN A 57 -17.80 25.76 -3.16
C GLN A 57 -16.97 25.37 -4.39
N THR A 58 -15.79 24.79 -4.19
CA THR A 58 -14.96 24.31 -5.32
C THR A 58 -15.71 23.24 -6.10
N HIS A 59 -15.73 23.40 -7.43
CA HIS A 59 -16.35 22.41 -8.32
C HIS A 59 -15.89 20.98 -7.99
N PRO A 60 -16.79 19.98 -7.89
CA PRO A 60 -16.45 18.63 -7.44
C PRO A 60 -15.27 17.99 -8.20
N TYR A 61 -15.15 18.24 -9.51
CA TYR A 61 -14.03 17.71 -10.31
C TYR A 61 -12.68 18.35 -9.94
N LEU A 62 -12.66 19.58 -9.43
CA LEU A 62 -11.46 20.33 -9.14
C LEU A 62 -10.94 20.12 -7.71
N LYS A 63 -11.74 19.57 -6.80
CA LYS A 63 -11.36 19.46 -5.37
C LYS A 63 -9.99 18.80 -5.15
N THR A 64 -9.76 17.66 -5.79
CA THR A 64 -8.47 16.95 -5.68
C THR A 64 -7.34 17.76 -6.29
N TYR A 65 -7.58 18.44 -7.41
CA TYR A 65 -6.58 19.26 -8.06
C TYR A 65 -6.28 20.55 -7.27
N GLU A 66 -7.29 21.20 -6.71
CA GLU A 66 -7.09 22.34 -5.80
C GLU A 66 -6.26 21.93 -4.58
N GLN A 67 -6.54 20.74 -4.00
CA GLN A 67 -5.75 20.22 -2.90
C GLN A 67 -4.28 20.04 -3.31
N ALA A 68 -4.02 19.49 -4.50
CA ALA A 68 -2.67 19.33 -5.03
C ALA A 68 -1.96 20.69 -5.21
N ILE A 69 -2.66 21.71 -5.72
CA ILE A 69 -2.13 23.08 -5.85
C ILE A 69 -1.78 23.67 -4.48
N LEU A 70 -2.64 23.50 -3.46
CA LEU A 70 -2.38 24.00 -2.11
C LEU A 70 -1.13 23.35 -1.48
N HIS A 71 -0.98 22.04 -1.64
CA HIS A 71 0.23 21.32 -1.21
C HIS A 71 1.46 21.78 -2.01
N GLY A 72 1.34 21.90 -3.32
CA GLY A 72 2.43 22.36 -4.19
C GLY A 72 2.90 23.77 -3.85
N GLN A 73 1.98 24.71 -3.62
CA GLN A 73 2.30 26.08 -3.22
C GLN A 73 3.02 26.11 -1.87
N ALA A 74 2.54 25.34 -0.89
CA ALA A 74 3.16 25.27 0.43
C ALA A 74 4.56 24.64 0.37
N ALA A 75 4.72 23.55 -0.40
CA ALA A 75 6.02 22.91 -0.67
C ALA A 75 7.00 23.89 -1.34
N TYR A 76 6.54 24.60 -2.37
CA TYR A 76 7.34 25.61 -3.07
C TYR A 76 7.84 26.70 -2.13
N ARG A 77 6.94 27.27 -1.28
CA ARG A 77 7.32 28.31 -0.31
C ARG A 77 8.33 27.81 0.71
N ALA A 78 8.13 26.62 1.28
CA ALA A 78 9.08 26.02 2.22
C ALA A 78 10.47 25.83 1.57
N MET A 79 10.50 25.32 0.33
CA MET A 79 11.76 25.09 -0.38
C MET A 79 12.41 26.38 -0.90
N LEU A 80 11.63 27.44 -1.14
CA LEU A 80 12.18 28.77 -1.45
C LEU A 80 12.99 29.32 -0.26
N GLU A 81 12.52 29.14 0.97
CA GLU A 81 13.27 29.52 2.18
C GLU A 81 14.54 28.67 2.36
N GLU A 82 14.48 27.38 2.09
CA GLU A 82 15.67 26.51 2.10
C GLU A 82 16.69 26.92 1.02
N LYS A 83 16.22 27.32 -0.18
CA LYS A 83 17.07 27.85 -1.23
C LYS A 83 17.78 29.14 -0.81
N LYS A 84 17.10 30.07 -0.12
CA LYS A 84 17.70 31.29 0.45
C LYS A 84 18.78 30.97 1.50
N ARG A 85 18.64 29.85 2.22
CA ARG A 85 19.63 29.33 3.18
C ARG A 85 20.79 28.59 2.52
N GLY A 86 20.82 28.49 1.18
CA GLY A 86 21.89 27.87 0.41
C GLY A 86 21.69 26.39 0.10
N PHE A 87 20.49 25.82 0.33
CA PHE A 87 20.20 24.45 -0.05
C PHE A 87 19.82 24.38 -1.53
N TYR A 88 20.61 23.65 -2.31
CA TYR A 88 20.39 23.37 -3.72
C TYR A 88 20.51 21.85 -3.92
N PRO A 89 19.40 21.12 -4.13
CA PRO A 89 19.45 19.68 -4.33
C PRO A 89 20.10 19.32 -5.67
N ASP A 90 20.91 18.25 -5.68
CA ASP A 90 21.38 17.59 -6.90
C ASP A 90 20.25 16.71 -7.48
N VAL A 91 19.47 16.06 -6.60
CA VAL A 91 18.38 15.18 -6.94
C VAL A 91 17.14 15.53 -6.13
N ILE A 92 16.00 15.65 -6.80
CA ILE A 92 14.67 15.71 -6.21
C ILE A 92 13.99 14.37 -6.51
N TYR A 93 13.42 13.72 -5.48
CA TYR A 93 12.65 12.50 -5.66
C TYR A 93 11.32 12.62 -4.90
N GLY A 94 10.26 12.86 -5.64
CA GLY A 94 8.92 13.09 -5.09
C GLY A 94 7.93 12.02 -5.45
N HIS A 95 6.81 11.98 -4.71
CA HIS A 95 5.67 11.14 -5.01
C HIS A 95 4.63 11.95 -5.78
N SER A 96 4.20 11.42 -6.93
CA SER A 96 3.20 12.06 -7.78
C SER A 96 1.80 12.06 -7.16
N GLY A 97 0.96 12.95 -7.64
CA GLY A 97 -0.47 13.03 -7.32
C GLY A 97 -0.83 13.88 -6.11
N TRP A 98 0.09 14.08 -5.15
CA TRP A 98 -0.15 14.90 -3.96
C TRP A 98 0.08 16.40 -4.16
N GLY A 99 0.70 16.77 -5.27
CA GLY A 99 0.99 18.15 -5.63
C GLY A 99 2.31 18.73 -5.11
N THR A 100 2.98 18.08 -4.15
CA THR A 100 4.25 18.58 -3.57
C THR A 100 5.37 18.74 -4.61
N THR A 101 5.28 18.08 -5.74
CA THR A 101 6.20 18.07 -6.87
C THR A 101 5.99 19.22 -7.86
N LEU A 102 4.76 19.73 -7.99
CA LEU A 102 4.26 20.55 -9.10
C LEU A 102 5.13 21.74 -9.49
N PHE A 103 5.75 22.44 -8.53
CA PHE A 103 6.47 23.70 -8.79
C PHE A 103 7.97 23.62 -8.51
N LEU A 104 8.49 22.44 -8.15
CA LEU A 104 9.89 22.34 -7.73
C LEU A 104 10.86 22.26 -8.88
N ARG A 105 10.40 21.83 -10.06
CA ARG A 105 11.19 21.88 -11.28
C ARG A 105 11.61 23.32 -11.60
N ASP A 106 10.69 24.27 -11.45
CA ASP A 106 10.96 25.69 -11.73
C ASP A 106 11.86 26.30 -10.65
N LEU A 107 11.73 25.86 -9.42
CA LEU A 107 12.56 26.34 -8.31
C LEU A 107 14.01 25.85 -8.42
N PHE A 108 14.22 24.59 -8.84
CA PHE A 108 15.52 23.93 -8.94
C PHE A 108 15.76 23.34 -10.35
N PRO A 109 15.91 24.18 -11.39
CA PRO A 109 15.97 23.72 -12.78
C PRO A 109 17.21 22.87 -13.11
N ARG A 110 18.25 22.91 -12.26
CA ARG A 110 19.48 22.12 -12.43
C ARG A 110 19.41 20.77 -11.70
N ALA A 111 18.48 20.59 -10.77
CA ALA A 111 18.32 19.31 -10.06
C ALA A 111 17.77 18.24 -11.01
N ARG A 112 18.24 17.01 -10.87
CA ARG A 112 17.61 15.88 -11.53
C ARG A 112 16.27 15.61 -10.85
N PHE A 113 15.19 15.65 -11.59
CA PHE A 113 13.82 15.57 -11.08
C PHE A 113 13.23 14.19 -11.32
N LEU A 114 13.20 13.37 -10.27
CA LEU A 114 12.71 12.01 -10.27
C LEU A 114 11.33 11.95 -9.59
N VAL A 115 10.44 11.09 -10.09
CA VAL A 115 9.09 10.99 -9.54
C VAL A 115 8.70 9.51 -9.36
N ASN A 116 8.13 9.19 -8.19
CA ASN A 116 7.49 7.91 -7.95
C ASN A 116 6.02 8.01 -8.36
N PHE A 117 5.63 7.19 -9.33
CA PHE A 117 4.28 7.11 -9.88
C PHE A 117 3.59 5.88 -9.32
N GLU A 118 2.62 6.08 -8.41
CA GLU A 118 1.92 4.98 -7.78
C GLU A 118 0.67 4.58 -8.56
N TRP A 119 -0.12 5.53 -9.05
CA TRP A 119 -1.37 5.24 -9.74
C TRP A 119 -1.74 6.33 -10.77
N PHE A 120 -2.34 5.90 -11.88
CA PHE A 120 -3.03 6.74 -12.85
C PHE A 120 -4.48 6.29 -12.93
N TYR A 121 -5.40 7.21 -12.79
CA TYR A 121 -6.83 6.91 -12.65
C TYR A 121 -7.48 6.68 -14.02
N ASN A 122 -7.95 5.46 -14.25
CA ASN A 122 -8.71 5.06 -15.44
C ASN A 122 -10.15 4.76 -15.04
N ALA A 123 -11.11 5.25 -15.82
CA ALA A 123 -12.52 4.95 -15.60
C ALA A 123 -12.90 3.52 -16.00
N ARG A 124 -12.08 2.89 -16.86
CA ARG A 124 -12.32 1.54 -17.40
C ARG A 124 -11.05 0.69 -17.35
N GLY A 125 -11.25 -0.62 -17.16
CA GLY A 125 -10.17 -1.61 -17.21
C GLY A 125 -9.27 -1.65 -15.98
N ALA A 126 -9.69 -1.07 -14.86
CA ALA A 126 -8.95 -1.07 -13.61
C ALA A 126 -9.88 -1.23 -12.39
N ASP A 127 -9.69 -0.42 -11.36
CA ASP A 127 -10.43 -0.49 -10.09
C ASP A 127 -11.83 0.11 -10.16
N SER A 128 -12.04 1.09 -11.04
CA SER A 128 -13.26 1.91 -11.05
C SER A 128 -14.47 1.19 -11.64
N ASP A 129 -14.28 0.33 -12.63
CA ASP A 129 -15.33 -0.45 -13.31
C ASP A 129 -15.28 -1.94 -12.95
N PHE A 130 -14.55 -2.30 -11.91
CA PHE A 130 -14.35 -3.70 -11.50
C PHE A 130 -15.61 -4.32 -10.89
N ASP A 131 -16.38 -3.53 -10.15
CA ASP A 131 -17.60 -3.98 -9.53
C ASP A 131 -18.78 -3.80 -10.51
N PRO A 132 -19.40 -4.88 -10.99
CA PRO A 132 -20.50 -4.77 -11.95
C PRO A 132 -21.76 -4.09 -11.36
N GLU A 133 -21.89 -4.06 -10.04
CA GLU A 133 -23.00 -3.40 -9.36
C GLU A 133 -22.72 -1.92 -9.03
N ASP A 134 -21.47 -1.46 -9.19
CA ASP A 134 -21.03 -0.08 -8.88
C ASP A 134 -20.19 0.49 -10.04
N LEU A 135 -20.78 0.59 -11.20
CA LEU A 135 -20.10 1.14 -12.39
C LEU A 135 -20.03 2.66 -12.34
N PRO A 136 -18.92 3.26 -12.81
CA PRO A 136 -18.74 4.70 -12.80
C PRO A 136 -19.78 5.39 -13.71
N THR A 137 -20.38 6.44 -13.21
CA THR A 137 -21.23 7.34 -13.99
C THR A 137 -20.39 8.24 -14.90
N ALA A 138 -21.01 8.94 -15.85
CA ALA A 138 -20.32 9.91 -16.71
C ALA A 138 -19.62 11.03 -15.89
N ASP A 139 -20.22 11.43 -14.77
CA ASP A 139 -19.62 12.40 -13.84
C ASP A 139 -18.39 11.82 -13.12
N ASP A 140 -18.44 10.55 -12.76
CA ASP A 140 -17.28 9.85 -12.17
C ASP A 140 -16.12 9.75 -13.16
N GLU A 141 -16.41 9.40 -14.42
CA GLU A 141 -15.41 9.33 -15.49
C GLU A 141 -14.74 10.71 -15.72
N ALA A 142 -15.53 11.76 -15.79
CA ALA A 142 -15.03 13.13 -15.94
C ALA A 142 -14.18 13.57 -14.73
N ARG A 143 -14.61 13.23 -13.51
CA ARG A 143 -13.89 13.52 -12.28
C ARG A 143 -12.55 12.77 -12.22
N LEU A 144 -12.51 11.48 -12.57
CA LEU A 144 -11.29 10.67 -12.63
C LEU A 144 -10.30 11.24 -13.65
N ARG A 145 -10.78 11.69 -14.81
CA ARG A 145 -9.93 12.33 -15.81
C ARG A 145 -9.22 13.57 -15.26
N ILE A 146 -9.95 14.45 -14.57
CA ILE A 146 -9.36 15.67 -13.98
C ILE A 146 -8.45 15.34 -12.79
N ARG A 147 -8.72 14.25 -12.06
CA ARG A 147 -7.84 13.78 -10.97
C ARG A 147 -6.41 13.52 -11.42
N ASN A 148 -6.20 13.15 -12.68
CA ASN A 148 -4.87 12.94 -13.24
C ASN A 148 -4.11 14.23 -13.56
N SER A 149 -4.70 15.43 -13.44
CA SER A 149 -4.06 16.68 -13.86
C SER A 149 -2.70 16.92 -13.23
N SER A 150 -2.58 16.72 -11.90
CA SER A 150 -1.28 16.85 -11.21
C SER A 150 -0.28 15.77 -11.63
N ILE A 151 -0.76 14.56 -11.90
CA ILE A 151 0.06 13.43 -12.34
C ILE A 151 0.62 13.69 -13.76
N LEU A 152 -0.20 14.24 -14.65
CA LEU A 152 0.22 14.61 -16.02
C LEU A 152 1.28 15.72 -16.02
N VAL A 153 1.16 16.70 -15.11
CA VAL A 153 2.22 17.72 -14.93
C VAL A 153 3.52 17.07 -14.47
N ASP A 154 3.46 16.12 -13.54
CA ASP A 154 4.65 15.39 -13.08
C ASP A 154 5.26 14.53 -14.17
N LEU A 155 4.44 13.81 -14.96
CA LEU A 155 4.88 13.00 -16.12
C LEU A 155 5.59 13.86 -17.18
N TYR A 156 5.07 15.05 -17.44
CA TYR A 156 5.70 16.01 -18.35
C TYR A 156 7.04 16.52 -17.79
N SER A 157 7.05 16.93 -16.53
CA SER A 157 8.13 17.71 -15.90
C SER A 157 9.31 16.86 -15.42
N CYS A 158 9.10 15.58 -15.06
CA CYS A 158 10.18 14.74 -14.53
C CYS A 158 11.20 14.34 -15.59
N ASP A 159 12.44 14.11 -15.19
CA ASP A 159 13.47 13.53 -16.04
C ASP A 159 13.29 12.02 -16.18
N ALA A 160 12.88 11.33 -15.09
CA ALA A 160 12.55 9.91 -15.07
C ALA A 160 11.57 9.59 -13.95
N GLY A 161 10.83 8.51 -14.12
CA GLY A 161 9.87 8.00 -13.17
C GLY A 161 10.18 6.58 -12.70
N SER A 162 9.66 6.22 -11.54
CA SER A 162 9.61 4.84 -11.06
C SER A 162 8.17 4.45 -10.71
N CYS A 163 7.83 3.18 -10.87
CA CYS A 163 6.54 2.62 -10.52
C CYS A 163 6.74 1.25 -9.84
N PRO A 164 5.97 0.87 -8.80
CA PRO A 164 6.25 -0.35 -8.03
C PRO A 164 6.06 -1.65 -8.80
N THR A 165 5.04 -1.75 -9.66
CA THR A 165 4.65 -2.99 -10.33
C THR A 165 4.38 -2.78 -11.81
N LYS A 166 4.41 -3.86 -12.61
CA LYS A 166 4.06 -3.83 -14.03
C LYS A 166 2.57 -3.52 -14.22
N TRP A 167 1.71 -4.00 -13.32
CA TRP A 167 0.29 -3.66 -13.33
C TRP A 167 0.08 -2.16 -13.20
N GLN A 168 0.68 -1.53 -12.19
CA GLN A 168 0.58 -0.09 -11.98
C GLN A 168 1.18 0.69 -13.16
N HIS A 169 2.33 0.27 -13.69
CA HIS A 169 2.95 0.88 -14.86
C HIS A 169 2.03 0.91 -16.08
N ARG A 170 1.29 -0.16 -16.34
CA ARG A 170 0.33 -0.25 -17.47
C ARG A 170 -0.85 0.70 -17.35
N GLN A 171 -1.13 1.25 -16.17
CA GLN A 171 -2.21 2.23 -16.00
C GLN A 171 -1.86 3.60 -16.58
N PHE A 172 -0.57 3.92 -16.70
CA PHE A 172 -0.11 5.21 -17.25
C PHE A 172 -0.25 5.25 -18.78
N PRO A 173 -0.45 6.45 -19.36
CA PRO A 173 -0.48 6.60 -20.82
C PRO A 173 0.81 6.08 -21.48
N SER A 174 0.67 5.35 -22.58
CA SER A 174 1.77 4.62 -23.23
C SER A 174 2.93 5.53 -23.69
N GLU A 175 2.62 6.77 -24.03
CA GLU A 175 3.63 7.79 -24.40
C GLU A 175 4.64 8.09 -23.30
N PHE A 176 4.30 7.80 -22.03
CA PHE A 176 5.19 7.98 -20.88
C PHE A 176 5.86 6.69 -20.40
N HIS A 177 5.52 5.53 -20.97
CA HIS A 177 6.06 4.24 -20.49
C HIS A 177 7.59 4.18 -20.53
N SER A 178 8.21 4.74 -21.57
CA SER A 178 9.68 4.78 -21.70
C SER A 178 10.37 5.63 -20.62
N LYS A 179 9.62 6.52 -19.95
CA LYS A 179 10.10 7.42 -18.92
C LYS A 179 9.98 6.79 -17.52
N ILE A 180 9.19 5.72 -17.35
CA ILE A 180 8.88 5.09 -16.08
C ILE A 180 9.53 3.70 -16.01
N GLU A 181 10.40 3.47 -15.05
CA GLU A 181 10.99 2.16 -14.77
C GLU A 181 10.24 1.44 -13.65
N VAL A 182 10.01 0.13 -13.80
CA VAL A 182 9.36 -0.67 -12.74
C VAL A 182 10.38 -1.03 -11.67
N LEU A 183 10.22 -0.43 -10.48
CA LEU A 183 11.14 -0.56 -9.35
C LEU A 183 10.35 -0.66 -8.04
N HIS A 184 10.20 -1.88 -7.53
CA HIS A 184 9.55 -2.11 -6.25
C HIS A 184 10.40 -1.61 -5.07
N GLU A 185 9.76 -1.21 -3.96
CA GLU A 185 10.41 -0.72 -2.73
C GLU A 185 11.21 -1.80 -2.00
N GLY A 186 10.78 -3.05 -2.13
CA GLY A 186 11.34 -4.20 -1.45
C GLY A 186 10.68 -4.52 -0.11
N ILE A 187 10.84 -5.77 0.30
CA ILE A 187 10.35 -6.31 1.57
C ILE A 187 11.56 -6.76 2.40
N ASP A 188 11.58 -6.39 3.66
CA ASP A 188 12.62 -6.81 4.61
C ASP A 188 12.38 -8.28 5.00
N THR A 189 12.95 -9.19 4.23
CA THR A 189 12.76 -10.65 4.40
C THR A 189 13.49 -11.20 5.64
N ALA A 190 14.39 -10.41 6.23
CA ALA A 190 15.01 -10.73 7.51
C ALA A 190 14.09 -10.39 8.69
N TYR A 191 13.29 -9.35 8.55
CA TYR A 191 12.26 -8.97 9.52
C TYR A 191 10.99 -9.81 9.33
N PHE A 192 10.41 -9.80 8.14
CA PHE A 192 9.25 -10.63 7.79
C PHE A 192 9.70 -12.04 7.45
N LYS A 193 9.90 -12.87 8.47
CA LYS A 193 10.28 -14.27 8.37
C LYS A 193 9.29 -15.15 9.14
N PRO A 194 9.24 -16.46 8.84
CA PRO A 194 8.49 -17.41 9.67
C PRO A 194 8.89 -17.33 11.13
N ALA A 195 7.97 -17.71 12.03
CA ALA A 195 8.27 -17.80 13.44
C ALA A 195 9.34 -18.84 13.71
N GLU A 196 10.17 -18.62 14.72
CA GLU A 196 11.01 -19.67 15.30
C GLU A 196 10.11 -20.72 15.98
N PRO A 197 10.51 -21.99 16.00
CA PRO A 197 9.79 -23.00 16.76
C PRO A 197 9.57 -22.52 18.19
N ASP A 198 8.37 -22.78 18.75
CA ASP A 198 7.96 -22.44 20.11
C ASP A 198 8.00 -20.94 20.48
N ALA A 199 8.13 -20.05 19.51
CA ALA A 199 8.06 -18.61 19.76
C ALA A 199 6.66 -18.22 20.24
N PRO A 200 6.53 -17.47 21.36
CA PRO A 200 5.22 -17.03 21.85
C PRO A 200 4.63 -15.99 20.89
N LEU A 201 3.46 -16.28 20.35
CA LEU A 201 2.73 -15.40 19.43
C LEU A 201 1.59 -14.69 20.16
N VAL A 202 1.95 -13.71 20.99
CA VAL A 202 1.00 -12.92 21.79
C VAL A 202 0.87 -11.53 21.20
N LEU A 203 -0.37 -11.07 20.94
CA LEU A 203 -0.68 -9.75 20.42
C LEU A 203 -0.89 -8.74 21.55
N GLY A 204 -0.11 -7.67 21.51
CA GLY A 204 -0.30 -6.43 22.24
C GLY A 204 -0.51 -6.56 23.74
N LYS A 205 -0.94 -5.45 24.34
CA LYS A 205 -1.22 -5.36 25.78
C LYS A 205 -2.45 -6.18 26.23
N ASN A 206 -3.33 -6.54 25.30
CA ASN A 206 -4.55 -7.29 25.60
C ASN A 206 -4.32 -8.82 25.72
N GLY A 207 -3.10 -9.26 25.46
CA GLY A 207 -2.68 -10.62 25.74
C GLY A 207 -3.36 -11.72 24.94
N LEU A 208 -3.88 -11.43 23.71
CA LEU A 208 -4.43 -12.47 22.84
C LEU A 208 -3.31 -13.43 22.44
N ASN A 209 -3.28 -14.61 23.04
CA ASN A 209 -2.30 -15.63 22.75
C ASN A 209 -2.72 -16.44 21.52
N LEU A 210 -2.13 -16.12 20.38
CA LEU A 210 -2.42 -16.81 19.12
C LEU A 210 -1.92 -18.25 19.10
N SER A 211 -0.89 -18.58 19.90
CA SER A 211 -0.34 -19.94 19.96
C SER A 211 -1.30 -20.96 20.55
N GLU A 212 -2.32 -20.50 21.32
CA GLU A 212 -3.33 -21.35 21.94
C GLU A 212 -4.54 -21.60 21.03
N LEU A 213 -4.65 -20.89 19.91
CA LEU A 213 -5.78 -21.00 19.01
C LEU A 213 -5.55 -22.13 17.99
N PRO A 214 -6.48 -23.12 17.90
CA PRO A 214 -6.26 -24.31 17.08
C PRO A 214 -6.30 -24.05 15.59
N GLU A 215 -7.11 -23.11 15.14
CA GLU A 215 -7.25 -22.69 13.75
C GLU A 215 -7.36 -21.17 13.68
N ILE A 216 -6.51 -20.56 12.85
CA ILE A 216 -6.47 -19.08 12.71
C ILE A 216 -6.53 -18.68 11.25
N VAL A 217 -7.58 -17.94 10.90
CA VAL A 217 -7.66 -17.17 9.67
C VAL A 217 -7.35 -15.72 9.99
N THR A 218 -6.49 -15.10 9.20
CA THR A 218 -6.10 -13.70 9.40
C THR A 218 -6.45 -12.83 8.20
N TYR A 219 -6.76 -11.58 8.47
CA TYR A 219 -6.99 -10.56 7.47
C TYR A 219 -6.38 -9.25 7.97
N ALA A 220 -5.62 -8.57 7.12
CA ALA A 220 -4.99 -7.29 7.47
C ALA A 220 -5.23 -6.25 6.40
N THR A 221 -5.78 -5.11 6.79
CA THR A 221 -6.13 -4.03 5.85
C THR A 221 -5.91 -2.65 6.48
N ARG A 222 -5.75 -1.63 5.63
CA ARG A 222 -5.70 -0.23 6.09
C ARG A 222 -7.07 0.29 6.51
N GLY A 223 -8.13 -0.15 5.82
CA GLY A 223 -9.51 0.23 6.06
C GLY A 223 -10.45 -0.93 5.75
N MET A 224 -11.49 -1.08 6.57
CA MET A 224 -12.51 -2.12 6.44
C MET A 224 -13.56 -1.69 5.42
N GLU A 225 -13.27 -1.90 4.14
CA GLU A 225 -14.05 -1.35 3.02
C GLU A 225 -14.09 -2.28 1.79
N PRO A 226 -14.97 -2.03 0.80
CA PRO A 226 -15.09 -2.86 -0.41
C PRO A 226 -13.82 -2.96 -1.26
N TYR A 227 -12.96 -1.93 -1.30
CA TYR A 227 -11.70 -1.98 -2.08
C TYR A 227 -10.79 -3.14 -1.71
N ARG A 228 -10.85 -3.57 -0.46
CA ARG A 228 -10.06 -4.70 0.05
C ARG A 228 -10.91 -5.93 0.33
N GLY A 229 -12.10 -6.02 -0.29
CA GLY A 229 -12.97 -7.18 -0.21
C GLY A 229 -13.50 -7.49 1.19
N PHE A 230 -13.59 -6.48 2.05
CA PHE A 230 -14.07 -6.67 3.43
C PHE A 230 -15.50 -7.24 3.49
N PRO A 231 -16.46 -6.82 2.61
CA PRO A 231 -17.80 -7.43 2.55
C PRO A 231 -17.74 -8.92 2.23
N GLN A 232 -17.01 -9.33 1.19
CA GLN A 232 -16.84 -10.71 0.78
C GLN A 232 -16.17 -11.55 1.87
N PHE A 233 -15.17 -10.97 2.53
CA PHE A 233 -14.46 -11.63 3.62
C PHE A 233 -15.37 -11.87 4.84
N ILE A 234 -16.15 -10.88 5.29
CA ILE A 234 -17.05 -11.02 6.45
C ILE A 234 -18.14 -12.05 6.17
N GLU A 235 -18.74 -12.07 4.98
CA GLU A 235 -19.71 -13.09 4.61
C GLU A 235 -19.08 -14.49 4.58
N ALA A 236 -17.88 -14.63 3.99
CA ALA A 236 -17.16 -15.90 3.98
C ALA A 236 -16.77 -16.37 5.39
N VAL A 237 -16.39 -15.46 6.28
CA VAL A 237 -16.11 -15.75 7.71
C VAL A 237 -17.36 -16.24 8.43
N HIS A 238 -18.52 -15.61 8.19
CA HIS A 238 -19.78 -16.05 8.77
C HIS A 238 -20.08 -17.52 8.42
N ARG A 239 -19.91 -17.90 7.14
CA ARG A 239 -20.09 -19.27 6.66
C ARG A 239 -19.04 -20.23 7.23
N LEU A 240 -17.77 -19.81 7.24
CA LEU A 240 -16.64 -20.59 7.76
C LEU A 240 -16.87 -20.96 9.25
N LEU A 241 -17.21 -19.98 10.09
CA LEU A 241 -17.40 -20.16 11.52
C LEU A 241 -18.63 -21.02 11.88
N ALA A 242 -19.64 -21.06 10.99
CA ALA A 242 -20.77 -21.98 11.13
C ALA A 242 -20.35 -23.44 10.95
N ALA A 243 -19.41 -23.72 10.07
CA ALA A 243 -18.90 -25.06 9.80
C ALA A 243 -17.75 -25.49 10.72
N ARG A 244 -17.01 -24.54 11.31
CA ARG A 244 -15.78 -24.81 12.10
C ARG A 244 -15.84 -24.18 13.50
N PRO A 245 -16.25 -24.94 14.52
CA PRO A 245 -16.44 -24.39 15.87
C PRO A 245 -15.14 -23.96 16.57
N ASN A 246 -13.99 -24.52 16.15
CA ASN A 246 -12.68 -24.23 16.73
C ASN A 246 -11.88 -23.17 15.95
N CYS A 247 -12.44 -22.63 14.86
CA CYS A 247 -11.78 -21.62 14.06
C CYS A 247 -11.91 -20.24 14.71
N HIS A 248 -10.79 -19.51 14.76
CA HIS A 248 -10.71 -18.12 15.15
C HIS A 248 -10.32 -17.25 13.96
N VAL A 249 -10.84 -16.03 13.93
CA VAL A 249 -10.50 -15.05 12.88
C VAL A 249 -9.94 -13.80 13.54
N VAL A 250 -8.77 -13.35 13.07
CA VAL A 250 -8.12 -12.15 13.58
C VAL A 250 -8.02 -11.12 12.47
N ILE A 251 -8.65 -9.97 12.71
CA ILE A 251 -8.81 -8.89 11.73
C ILE A 251 -8.04 -7.66 12.22
N ALA A 252 -6.96 -7.31 11.51
CA ALA A 252 -6.17 -6.14 11.80
C ALA A 252 -6.49 -5.00 10.81
N GLY A 253 -6.61 -3.78 11.33
CA GLY A 253 -6.88 -2.58 10.54
C GLY A 253 -7.89 -1.65 11.19
N GLU A 254 -8.09 -0.50 10.57
CA GLU A 254 -9.00 0.52 11.08
C GLU A 254 -10.42 0.36 10.53
N ASP A 255 -11.39 0.65 11.38
CA ASP A 255 -12.80 0.73 10.98
C ASP A 255 -13.05 2.10 10.28
N ARG A 256 -12.59 2.21 9.05
CA ARG A 256 -12.74 3.40 8.20
C ARG A 256 -12.64 3.04 6.72
N VAL A 257 -12.99 4.00 5.89
CA VAL A 257 -12.72 3.99 4.45
C VAL A 257 -11.34 4.59 4.19
N ALA A 258 -10.53 3.93 3.39
CA ALA A 258 -9.19 4.37 3.00
C ALA A 258 -9.11 4.76 1.50
N TYR A 259 -9.86 4.11 0.62
CA TYR A 259 -9.78 4.27 -0.85
C TYR A 259 -11.13 4.53 -1.51
N GLY A 260 -12.20 3.88 -1.03
CA GLY A 260 -13.54 3.94 -1.60
C GLY A 260 -14.38 5.12 -1.09
N ALA A 261 -15.70 4.98 -1.20
CA ALA A 261 -16.69 5.92 -0.68
C ALA A 261 -17.23 5.46 0.68
N ALA A 262 -17.53 6.41 1.55
CA ALA A 262 -18.24 6.14 2.80
C ALA A 262 -19.71 5.82 2.52
N LEU A 263 -20.36 5.07 3.42
CA LEU A 263 -21.79 4.80 3.34
C LEU A 263 -22.60 6.09 3.55
N PRO A 264 -23.71 6.26 2.80
CA PRO A 264 -24.50 7.50 2.84
C PRO A 264 -25.12 7.79 4.21
N ASP A 265 -25.43 6.74 5.00
CA ASP A 265 -26.08 6.81 6.32
C ASP A 265 -25.10 7.09 7.47
N GLY A 266 -23.82 7.27 7.16
CA GLY A 266 -22.77 7.56 8.14
C GLY A 266 -22.29 6.35 8.94
N LYS A 267 -22.83 5.15 8.70
CA LYS A 267 -22.31 3.91 9.29
C LYS A 267 -20.97 3.51 8.70
N THR A 268 -20.22 2.70 9.41
CA THR A 268 -19.07 2.02 8.84
C THR A 268 -19.49 0.72 8.17
N TYR A 269 -18.71 0.25 7.18
CA TYR A 269 -18.92 -1.05 6.54
C TYR A 269 -18.90 -2.20 7.57
N LYS A 270 -18.06 -2.09 8.60
CA LYS A 270 -18.04 -3.05 9.70
C LYS A 270 -19.37 -3.11 10.43
N GLN A 271 -19.96 -1.95 10.78
CA GLN A 271 -21.24 -1.91 11.48
C GLN A 271 -22.37 -2.51 10.65
N GLU A 272 -22.43 -2.16 9.36
CA GLU A 272 -23.43 -2.70 8.44
C GLU A 272 -23.31 -4.22 8.28
N LEU A 273 -22.07 -4.70 8.01
CA LEU A 273 -21.83 -6.11 7.74
C LEU A 273 -22.03 -7.00 8.99
N LEU A 274 -21.67 -6.53 10.18
CA LEU A 274 -21.91 -7.29 11.42
C LEU A 274 -23.39 -7.34 11.81
N ALA A 275 -24.19 -6.37 11.38
CA ALA A 275 -25.66 -6.43 11.52
C ALA A 275 -26.28 -7.48 10.58
N ARG A 276 -25.72 -7.63 9.36
CA ARG A 276 -26.18 -8.61 8.34
C ARG A 276 -25.63 -10.01 8.59
N PHE A 277 -24.39 -10.12 9.00
CA PHE A 277 -23.65 -11.37 9.25
C PHE A 277 -23.14 -11.36 10.70
N PRO A 278 -23.95 -11.73 11.69
CA PRO A 278 -23.52 -11.78 13.07
C PRO A 278 -22.36 -12.75 13.29
N LEU A 279 -21.33 -12.32 13.98
CA LEU A 279 -20.14 -13.11 14.29
C LEU A 279 -19.97 -13.27 15.80
N ASP A 280 -19.49 -14.44 16.24
CA ASP A 280 -19.21 -14.72 17.64
C ASP A 280 -17.98 -13.90 18.11
N PRO A 281 -18.14 -12.95 19.06
CA PRO A 281 -17.03 -12.11 19.53
C PRO A 281 -15.96 -12.88 20.31
N LYS A 282 -16.21 -14.13 20.70
CA LYS A 282 -15.21 -15.01 21.32
C LYS A 282 -14.26 -15.60 20.29
N ARG A 283 -14.66 -15.64 19.02
CA ARG A 283 -13.90 -16.24 17.93
C ARG A 283 -13.43 -15.23 16.86
N VAL A 284 -14.01 -14.03 16.83
CA VAL A 284 -13.63 -12.98 15.88
C VAL A 284 -13.02 -11.81 16.64
N HIS A 285 -11.75 -11.56 16.38
CA HIS A 285 -10.94 -10.59 17.09
C HIS A 285 -10.59 -9.41 16.20
N PHE A 286 -11.19 -8.25 16.42
CA PHE A 286 -10.83 -7.00 15.76
C PHE A 286 -9.74 -6.30 16.59
N THR A 287 -8.53 -6.23 16.07
CA THR A 287 -7.36 -5.70 16.81
C THR A 287 -7.12 -4.21 16.65
N GLY A 288 -7.76 -3.58 15.65
CA GLY A 288 -7.38 -2.23 15.22
C GLY A 288 -6.03 -2.23 14.52
N LEU A 289 -5.37 -1.06 14.47
CA LEU A 289 -4.00 -0.96 13.97
C LEU A 289 -3.04 -1.65 14.93
N LEU A 290 -2.21 -2.52 14.39
CA LEU A 290 -1.16 -3.20 15.13
C LEU A 290 0.19 -2.50 14.94
N PRO A 291 1.01 -2.39 16.00
CA PRO A 291 2.45 -2.13 15.85
C PRO A 291 3.09 -3.18 14.95
N TYR A 292 4.13 -2.82 14.22
CA TYR A 292 4.77 -3.71 13.23
C TYR A 292 5.21 -5.06 13.82
N ALA A 293 5.65 -5.08 15.07
CA ALA A 293 6.04 -6.32 15.75
C ALA A 293 4.83 -7.25 16.02
N ASP A 294 3.69 -6.70 16.40
CA ASP A 294 2.46 -7.48 16.62
C ASP A 294 1.85 -7.92 15.29
N TYR A 295 1.94 -7.06 14.26
CA TYR A 295 1.54 -7.42 12.90
C TYR A 295 2.36 -8.62 12.36
N LEU A 296 3.67 -8.63 12.58
CA LEU A 296 4.49 -9.80 12.24
C LEU A 296 4.05 -11.05 12.99
N ARG A 297 3.77 -10.97 14.30
CA ARG A 297 3.27 -12.11 15.08
C ARG A 297 1.92 -12.62 14.56
N LEU A 298 1.03 -11.69 14.16
CA LEU A 298 -0.23 -12.06 13.51
C LEU A 298 0.00 -12.88 12.23
N LEU A 299 0.89 -12.43 11.36
CA LEU A 299 1.23 -13.16 10.14
C LEU A 299 1.86 -14.53 10.45
N GLN A 300 2.77 -14.58 11.42
CA GLN A 300 3.44 -15.81 11.84
C GLN A 300 2.49 -16.85 12.42
N ALA A 301 1.42 -16.42 13.10
CA ALA A 301 0.38 -17.29 13.65
C ALA A 301 -0.66 -17.75 12.61
N SER A 302 -0.67 -17.14 11.45
CA SER A 302 -1.70 -17.36 10.45
C SER A 302 -1.64 -18.75 9.81
N HIS A 303 -2.74 -19.50 9.90
CA HIS A 303 -2.90 -20.75 9.16
C HIS A 303 -3.40 -20.52 7.73
N ALA A 304 -4.22 -19.47 7.52
CA ALA A 304 -4.60 -18.95 6.22
C ALA A 304 -4.72 -17.41 6.32
N HIS A 305 -3.95 -16.71 5.49
CA HIS A 305 -4.01 -15.25 5.40
C HIS A 305 -4.83 -14.84 4.19
N VAL A 306 -5.93 -14.14 4.40
CA VAL A 306 -6.79 -13.68 3.32
C VAL A 306 -6.39 -12.28 2.88
N TYR A 307 -6.13 -12.12 1.57
CA TYR A 307 -5.83 -10.85 0.94
C TYR A 307 -6.72 -10.64 -0.29
N LEU A 308 -7.69 -9.76 -0.16
CA LEU A 308 -8.57 -9.38 -1.26
C LEU A 308 -8.28 -7.95 -1.70
N THR A 309 -8.33 -7.70 -2.99
CA THR A 309 -8.20 -6.33 -3.53
C THR A 309 -8.91 -6.22 -4.89
N ARG A 310 -9.57 -5.09 -5.14
CA ARG A 310 -9.90 -4.65 -6.50
C ARG A 310 -8.59 -4.49 -7.30
N PRO A 311 -8.60 -4.50 -8.64
CA PRO A 311 -7.39 -4.32 -9.45
C PRO A 311 -6.83 -2.90 -9.35
N PHE A 312 -6.24 -2.62 -8.19
CA PHE A 312 -5.66 -1.35 -7.76
C PHE A 312 -4.17 -1.53 -7.39
N VAL A 313 -3.64 -0.67 -6.56
CA VAL A 313 -2.27 -0.78 -6.03
C VAL A 313 -2.12 -2.04 -5.20
N LEU A 314 -1.10 -2.85 -5.52
CA LEU A 314 -0.73 -4.01 -4.73
C LEU A 314 -0.16 -3.56 -3.38
N SER A 315 -0.75 -4.03 -2.29
CA SER A 315 -0.27 -3.67 -0.96
C SER A 315 1.01 -4.44 -0.59
N TRP A 316 1.91 -3.80 0.13
CA TRP A 316 3.06 -4.49 0.74
C TRP A 316 2.62 -5.65 1.65
N SER A 317 1.42 -5.56 2.25
CA SER A 317 0.94 -6.56 3.21
C SER A 317 0.84 -7.99 2.64
N VAL A 318 0.50 -8.16 1.36
CA VAL A 318 0.50 -9.49 0.75
C VAL A 318 1.92 -10.02 0.58
N LEU A 319 2.88 -9.17 0.18
CA LEU A 319 4.28 -9.58 0.06
C LEU A 319 4.90 -9.84 1.45
N GLU A 320 4.53 -9.07 2.45
CA GLU A 320 4.94 -9.28 3.85
C GLU A 320 4.39 -10.61 4.39
N ALA A 321 3.12 -10.94 4.09
CA ALA A 321 2.52 -12.21 4.45
C ALA A 321 3.23 -13.40 3.76
N MET A 322 3.49 -13.29 2.45
CA MET A 322 4.27 -14.29 1.71
C MET A 322 5.67 -14.46 2.32
N SER A 323 6.34 -13.37 2.63
CA SER A 323 7.68 -13.38 3.25
C SER A 323 7.67 -14.02 4.65
N ALA A 324 6.64 -13.76 5.45
CA ALA A 324 6.46 -14.36 6.78
C ALA A 324 6.09 -15.84 6.74
N GLY A 325 5.84 -16.40 5.56
CA GLY A 325 5.52 -17.81 5.36
C GLY A 325 4.03 -18.14 5.57
N CYS A 326 3.13 -17.18 5.39
CA CYS A 326 1.69 -17.44 5.38
C CYS A 326 1.29 -18.29 4.17
N LEU A 327 0.28 -19.13 4.35
CA LEU A 327 -0.51 -19.63 3.24
C LEU A 327 -1.49 -18.50 2.85
N VAL A 328 -1.26 -17.90 1.69
CA VAL A 328 -2.07 -16.76 1.23
C VAL A 328 -3.24 -17.25 0.37
N VAL A 329 -4.45 -16.85 0.75
CA VAL A 329 -5.68 -16.97 -0.05
C VAL A 329 -6.01 -15.56 -0.56
N ALA A 330 -5.94 -15.35 -1.87
CA ALA A 330 -6.06 -14.01 -2.42
C ALA A 330 -7.05 -13.92 -3.58
N SER A 331 -7.52 -12.70 -3.88
CA SER A 331 -8.34 -12.45 -5.05
C SER A 331 -7.55 -12.63 -6.34
N ARG A 332 -8.15 -13.30 -7.33
CA ARG A 332 -7.63 -13.43 -8.69
C ARG A 332 -7.84 -12.12 -9.44
N THR A 333 -6.94 -11.16 -9.17
CA THR A 333 -6.93 -9.85 -9.84
C THR A 333 -5.55 -9.56 -10.38
N ALA A 334 -5.48 -8.79 -11.46
CA ALA A 334 -4.23 -8.56 -12.20
C ALA A 334 -3.02 -8.11 -11.35
N PRO A 335 -3.16 -7.21 -10.34
CA PRO A 335 -2.03 -6.87 -9.47
C PRO A 335 -1.58 -8.05 -8.59
N VAL A 336 -2.50 -8.92 -8.17
CA VAL A 336 -2.18 -10.09 -7.34
C VAL A 336 -1.50 -11.17 -8.17
N GLU A 337 -1.98 -11.42 -9.39
CA GLU A 337 -1.42 -12.40 -10.31
C GLU A 337 -0.01 -12.02 -10.82
N GLU A 338 0.45 -10.79 -10.58
CA GLU A 338 1.85 -10.42 -10.82
C GLU A 338 2.82 -11.06 -9.82
N VAL A 339 2.35 -11.44 -8.63
CA VAL A 339 3.19 -11.98 -7.54
C VAL A 339 2.75 -13.36 -7.04
N LEU A 340 1.48 -13.71 -7.21
CA LEU A 340 0.89 -14.97 -6.79
C LEU A 340 0.40 -15.78 -7.99
N GLU A 341 0.85 -17.02 -8.08
CA GLU A 341 0.39 -18.02 -9.02
C GLU A 341 -0.38 -19.09 -8.26
N HIS A 342 -1.63 -19.36 -8.74
CA HIS A 342 -2.52 -20.33 -8.12
C HIS A 342 -1.89 -21.73 -8.06
N GLU A 343 -2.00 -22.41 -6.91
CA GLU A 343 -1.43 -23.75 -6.64
C GLU A 343 0.09 -23.83 -6.75
N HIS A 344 0.77 -22.69 -6.94
CA HIS A 344 2.22 -22.64 -6.98
C HIS A 344 2.81 -21.98 -5.73
N ASN A 345 2.38 -20.75 -5.41
CA ASN A 345 2.85 -19.98 -4.26
C ASN A 345 1.71 -19.31 -3.47
N GLY A 346 0.47 -19.71 -3.73
CA GLY A 346 -0.73 -19.28 -3.01
C GLY A 346 -1.99 -19.84 -3.64
N LEU A 347 -3.13 -19.49 -3.07
CA LEU A 347 -4.45 -19.91 -3.53
C LEU A 347 -5.22 -18.68 -4.02
N LEU A 348 -5.67 -18.70 -5.28
CA LEU A 348 -6.42 -17.59 -5.87
C LEU A 348 -7.89 -17.96 -6.06
N VAL A 349 -8.78 -17.05 -5.70
CA VAL A 349 -10.22 -17.16 -5.85
C VAL A 349 -10.77 -15.94 -6.60
N ASP A 350 -11.92 -16.07 -7.24
CA ASP A 350 -12.64 -14.90 -7.76
C ASP A 350 -13.00 -13.96 -6.62
N PHE A 351 -12.87 -12.64 -6.86
CA PHE A 351 -13.09 -11.61 -5.82
C PHE A 351 -14.53 -11.60 -5.30
N PHE A 352 -15.50 -11.89 -6.14
CA PHE A 352 -16.92 -11.88 -5.80
C PHE A 352 -17.47 -13.24 -5.39
N ASP A 353 -16.72 -14.33 -5.60
CA ASP A 353 -17.16 -15.68 -5.25
C ASP A 353 -16.88 -15.99 -3.76
N VAL A 354 -17.85 -15.63 -2.93
CA VAL A 354 -17.82 -15.87 -1.49
C VAL A 354 -17.82 -17.37 -1.15
N GLU A 355 -18.47 -18.20 -1.97
CA GLU A 355 -18.50 -19.64 -1.78
C GLU A 355 -17.13 -20.27 -2.04
N ALA A 356 -16.50 -19.93 -3.14
CA ALA A 356 -15.13 -20.35 -3.44
C ALA A 356 -14.12 -19.83 -2.39
N LEU A 357 -14.27 -18.60 -1.91
CA LEU A 357 -13.45 -18.06 -0.83
C LEU A 357 -13.60 -18.89 0.45
N THR A 358 -14.85 -19.21 0.83
CA THR A 358 -15.14 -20.04 2.01
C THR A 358 -14.55 -21.45 1.87
N ALA A 359 -14.76 -22.10 0.71
CA ALA A 359 -14.23 -23.43 0.42
C ALA A 359 -12.68 -23.44 0.45
N THR A 360 -12.05 -22.40 -0.11
CA THR A 360 -10.59 -22.28 -0.13
C THR A 360 -10.02 -22.05 1.27
N MET A 361 -10.66 -21.25 2.11
CA MET A 361 -10.28 -21.12 3.52
C MET A 361 -10.41 -22.45 4.30
N ASN A 362 -11.47 -23.22 4.08
CA ASN A 362 -11.63 -24.54 4.65
C ASN A 362 -10.49 -25.47 4.21
N ARG A 363 -10.22 -25.56 2.91
CA ARG A 363 -9.11 -26.34 2.36
C ARG A 363 -7.77 -25.94 2.95
N ALA A 364 -7.50 -24.63 3.07
CA ALA A 364 -6.26 -24.10 3.65
C ALA A 364 -6.07 -24.55 5.10
N LEU A 365 -7.16 -24.71 5.85
CA LEU A 365 -7.14 -25.20 7.23
C LEU A 365 -7.02 -26.73 7.32
N ASP A 366 -7.63 -27.47 6.41
CA ASP A 366 -7.62 -28.95 6.40
C ASP A 366 -6.31 -29.52 5.88
N GLU A 367 -5.75 -28.91 4.84
CA GLU A 367 -4.60 -29.42 4.08
C GLU A 367 -3.28 -28.72 4.48
N ARG A 368 -3.16 -28.13 5.69
CA ARG A 368 -1.99 -27.29 6.10
C ARG A 368 -0.64 -27.95 5.79
N SER A 369 -0.50 -29.24 6.08
CA SER A 369 0.74 -29.98 5.86
C SER A 369 1.02 -30.20 4.38
N ALA A 370 -0.01 -30.52 3.58
CA ALA A 370 0.12 -30.73 2.13
C ALA A 370 0.46 -29.41 1.41
N LEU A 371 -0.02 -28.27 1.93
CA LEU A 371 0.17 -26.94 1.34
C LEU A 371 1.44 -26.23 1.84
N THR A 372 2.30 -26.90 2.62
CA THR A 372 3.57 -26.31 3.11
C THR A 372 4.45 -25.84 1.94
N GLY A 373 4.52 -26.62 0.86
CA GLY A 373 5.32 -26.25 -0.33
C GLY A 373 4.90 -24.93 -0.98
N LEU A 374 3.60 -24.55 -0.92
CA LEU A 374 3.13 -23.26 -1.43
C LEU A 374 3.69 -22.10 -0.59
N ARG A 375 3.70 -22.25 0.72
CA ARG A 375 4.23 -21.28 1.69
C ARG A 375 5.74 -21.03 1.47
N GLU A 376 6.50 -22.10 1.26
CA GLU A 376 7.93 -22.04 0.96
C GLU A 376 8.21 -21.32 -0.35
N LYS A 377 7.47 -21.66 -1.42
CA LYS A 377 7.58 -21.00 -2.72
C LYS A 377 7.15 -19.54 -2.67
N ALA A 378 6.10 -19.20 -1.88
CA ALA A 378 5.70 -17.82 -1.64
C ALA A 378 6.85 -17.00 -1.06
N ARG A 379 7.47 -17.50 0.02
CA ARG A 379 8.63 -16.84 0.62
C ARG A 379 9.81 -16.74 -0.35
N GLN A 380 10.12 -17.82 -1.08
CA GLN A 380 11.17 -17.81 -2.09
C GLN A 380 10.93 -16.76 -3.18
N THR A 381 9.70 -16.60 -3.64
CA THR A 381 9.32 -15.54 -4.60
C THR A 381 9.70 -14.17 -4.08
N ILE A 382 9.41 -13.88 -2.80
CA ILE A 382 9.76 -12.58 -2.19
C ILE A 382 11.27 -12.43 -2.05
N GLN A 383 11.97 -13.45 -1.60
CA GLN A 383 13.44 -13.42 -1.44
C GLN A 383 14.18 -13.20 -2.77
N VAL A 384 13.67 -13.79 -3.87
CA VAL A 384 14.30 -13.70 -5.19
C VAL A 384 13.99 -12.36 -5.89
N HIS A 385 12.74 -11.89 -5.81
CA HIS A 385 12.29 -10.79 -6.66
C HIS A 385 12.09 -9.47 -5.90
N TYR A 386 11.77 -9.53 -4.60
CA TYR A 386 11.32 -8.38 -3.81
C TYR A 386 12.16 -8.15 -2.54
N GLU A 387 13.30 -8.82 -2.39
CA GLU A 387 14.18 -8.61 -1.24
C GLU A 387 14.64 -7.15 -1.17
N LEU A 388 14.50 -6.54 0.01
CA LEU A 388 14.73 -5.11 0.25
C LEU A 388 16.09 -4.63 -0.21
N ARG A 389 17.18 -5.37 0.13
CA ARG A 389 18.54 -4.95 -0.21
C ARG A 389 18.76 -4.88 -1.71
N ASP A 390 18.21 -5.83 -2.46
CA ASP A 390 18.38 -5.89 -3.90
C ASP A 390 17.45 -4.88 -4.62
N CYS A 391 16.25 -4.64 -4.10
CA CYS A 391 15.39 -3.56 -4.55
C CYS A 391 16.04 -2.18 -4.33
N LEU A 392 16.64 -1.95 -3.17
CA LEU A 392 17.39 -0.72 -2.88
C LEU A 392 18.59 -0.54 -3.80
N LYS A 393 19.39 -1.60 -4.05
CA LYS A 393 20.52 -1.53 -5.00
C LYS A 393 20.04 -1.14 -6.39
N ARG A 394 18.96 -1.76 -6.89
CA ARG A 394 18.37 -1.43 -8.20
C ARG A 394 17.91 0.02 -8.25
N ARG A 395 17.23 0.51 -7.20
CA ARG A 395 16.73 1.89 -7.12
C ARG A 395 17.86 2.91 -7.05
N VAL A 396 18.90 2.66 -6.23
CA VAL A 396 20.10 3.53 -6.19
C VAL A 396 20.85 3.52 -7.51
N ALA A 397 21.01 2.36 -8.15
CA ALA A 397 21.62 2.26 -9.47
C ALA A 397 20.83 3.03 -10.54
N TRP A 398 19.49 2.95 -10.50
CA TRP A 398 18.62 3.75 -11.36
C TRP A 398 18.81 5.24 -11.12
N MET A 399 18.78 5.72 -9.87
CA MET A 399 19.05 7.14 -9.56
C MET A 399 20.41 7.60 -10.09
N ASN A 400 21.45 6.78 -9.94
CA ASN A 400 22.80 7.09 -10.43
C ASN A 400 22.87 7.16 -11.96
N ARG A 401 22.11 6.32 -12.68
CA ARG A 401 22.01 6.40 -14.15
C ARG A 401 21.38 7.72 -14.62
N GLN A 402 20.43 8.24 -13.86
CA GLN A 402 19.76 9.50 -14.20
C GLN A 402 20.65 10.72 -13.99
N MET A 403 21.78 10.60 -13.31
CA MET A 403 22.73 11.70 -13.08
C MET A 403 23.85 11.80 -14.11
N LYS A 404 23.94 10.81 -14.98
CA LYS A 404 24.87 10.84 -16.12
C LYS A 404 24.24 11.54 -17.32
#